data_a42ee6b5930ee59786555b1f90901fcb
#
_entry.id   a42ee6b5930ee59786555b1f90901fcb
#
_cell.length_a   1.000
_cell.length_b   1.000
_cell.length_c   1.000
_cell.angle_alpha   90.00
_cell.angle_beta   90.00
_cell.angle_gamma   90.00
#
_symmetry.space_group_name_H-M   'P 1'
#
loop_
_entity.id
_entity.type
_entity.pdbx_description
1 polymer ?
#
loop_
_entity_poly.entity_id
_entity_poly.type
_entity_poly.pdbx_seq_one_letter_code
_entity_poly.pdbx_strand_id
1 'polypeptide(L)'
;GQATIPMVAAVNQVSSVKYAEIVASVSSKSAGPGTRANIDEFTQTTALGLEKVGGADKAKAIIVLNPAEPPLLMRNTVFTLCDPTDQELVKESIESMVKRVQSYVPGYRLKQEVQFERFGSNNPCSIPGYGEFEGLKASIFLEVEGAGHYLPKYAGNLDIMTSAAMGTAHELIKLNS
;
A
#
# COMPACT_ATOMS: atom_id res chain seq x y z
N GLY A 1 -3.79 -1.82 -5.13
CA GLY A 1 -2.40 -1.74 -5.64
C GLY A 1 -1.82 -0.34 -5.54
N GLN A 2 -2.43 0.67 -6.16
CA GLN A 2 -1.85 2.04 -6.30
C GLN A 2 -1.52 2.72 -4.97
N ALA A 3 -2.29 2.46 -3.91
CA ALA A 3 -2.04 3.05 -2.59
C ALA A 3 -0.94 2.31 -1.81
N THR A 4 -0.73 1.03 -2.02
CA THR A 4 0.06 0.16 -1.13
C THR A 4 1.40 -0.26 -1.72
N ILE A 5 1.48 -0.53 -3.01
CA ILE A 5 2.73 -0.90 -3.70
C ILE A 5 3.85 0.14 -3.48
N PRO A 6 3.61 1.47 -3.56
CA PRO A 6 4.65 2.45 -3.30
C PRO A 6 5.29 2.34 -1.91
N MET A 7 4.52 1.93 -0.90
CA MET A 7 5.05 1.77 0.46
C MET A 7 5.98 0.57 0.57
N VAL A 8 5.62 -0.55 -0.06
CA VAL A 8 6.50 -1.73 -0.13
C VAL A 8 7.78 -1.40 -0.88
N ALA A 9 7.67 -0.70 -2.02
CA ALA A 9 8.82 -0.23 -2.79
C ALA A 9 9.73 0.70 -1.97
N ALA A 10 9.15 1.60 -1.15
CA ALA A 10 9.91 2.50 -0.29
C ALA A 10 10.76 1.73 0.73
N VAL A 11 10.19 0.70 1.36
CA VAL A 11 10.95 -0.16 2.29
C VAL A 11 12.03 -0.95 1.54
N ASN A 12 11.68 -1.52 0.38
CA ASN A 12 12.60 -2.33 -0.43
C ASN A 12 13.79 -1.53 -0.98
N GLN A 13 13.66 -0.21 -1.15
CA GLN A 13 14.77 0.68 -1.52
C GLN A 13 15.85 0.77 -0.42
N VAL A 14 15.49 0.52 0.82
CA VAL A 14 16.41 0.57 1.98
C VAL A 14 16.91 -0.80 2.35
N SER A 15 16.01 -1.79 2.38
CA SER A 15 16.33 -3.16 2.80
C SER A 15 15.40 -4.15 2.12
N SER A 16 15.94 -5.32 1.73
CA SER A 16 15.20 -6.36 0.99
C SER A 16 13.96 -6.81 1.76
N VAL A 17 12.79 -6.68 1.13
CA VAL A 17 11.51 -7.07 1.71
C VAL A 17 11.26 -8.56 1.47
N LYS A 18 11.28 -9.36 2.52
CA LYS A 18 11.02 -10.81 2.47
C LYS A 18 9.54 -11.13 2.36
N TYR A 19 8.71 -10.34 3.04
CA TYR A 19 7.25 -10.52 3.02
C TYR A 19 6.54 -9.18 3.10
N ALA A 20 5.47 -9.05 2.32
CA ALA A 20 4.56 -7.92 2.41
C ALA A 20 3.11 -8.38 2.48
N GLU A 21 2.34 -7.78 3.37
CA GLU A 21 0.89 -8.00 3.43
C GLU A 21 0.15 -6.67 3.46
N ILE A 22 -0.92 -6.58 2.70
CA ILE A 22 -1.76 -5.39 2.73
C ILE A 22 -3.20 -5.73 3.09
N VAL A 23 -3.81 -4.85 3.88
CA VAL A 23 -5.24 -4.85 4.14
C VAL A 23 -5.81 -3.53 3.62
N ALA A 24 -6.55 -3.59 2.53
CA ALA A 24 -7.21 -2.43 1.94
C ALA A 24 -8.68 -2.39 2.37
N SER A 25 -9.08 -1.36 3.11
CA SER A 25 -10.47 -1.12 3.49
C SER A 25 -11.03 0.03 2.65
N VAL A 26 -12.02 -0.27 1.84
CA VAL A 26 -12.72 0.70 1.00
C VAL A 26 -14.20 0.73 1.37
N SER A 27 -14.85 1.89 1.19
CA SER A 27 -16.29 1.98 1.37
C SER A 27 -17.01 1.00 0.44
N SER A 28 -17.96 0.26 0.97
CA SER A 28 -18.84 -0.63 0.21
C SER A 28 -19.55 0.11 -0.93
N LYS A 29 -19.83 1.42 -0.77
CA LYS A 29 -20.44 2.26 -1.79
C LYS A 29 -19.50 2.62 -2.96
N SER A 30 -18.19 2.52 -2.77
CA SER A 30 -17.19 2.75 -3.83
C SER A 30 -16.72 1.46 -4.51
N ALA A 31 -17.34 0.32 -4.20
CA ALA A 31 -17.07 -0.97 -4.82
C ALA A 31 -18.25 -1.36 -5.72
N GLY A 32 -18.04 -1.29 -7.03
CA GLY A 32 -19.05 -1.66 -8.02
C GLY A 32 -19.25 -3.19 -8.16
N PRO A 33 -20.22 -3.61 -9.00
CA PRO A 33 -20.49 -5.04 -9.25
C PRO A 33 -19.24 -5.80 -9.73
N GLY A 34 -18.43 -5.20 -10.60
CA GLY A 34 -17.20 -5.80 -11.12
C GLY A 34 -16.19 -6.10 -10.03
N THR A 35 -15.97 -5.17 -9.10
CA THR A 35 -15.07 -5.40 -7.94
C THR A 35 -15.55 -6.55 -7.07
N ARG A 36 -16.88 -6.62 -6.83
CA ARG A 36 -17.48 -7.67 -5.99
C ARG A 36 -17.40 -9.06 -6.64
N ALA A 37 -17.56 -9.12 -7.96
CA ALA A 37 -17.49 -10.36 -8.70
C ALA A 37 -16.05 -10.88 -8.87
N ASN A 38 -15.04 -10.00 -8.80
CA ASN A 38 -13.64 -10.32 -9.10
C ASN A 38 -12.70 -10.03 -7.91
N ILE A 39 -13.16 -10.26 -6.67
CA ILE A 39 -12.35 -10.04 -5.46
C ILE A 39 -11.08 -10.90 -5.48
N ASP A 40 -11.18 -12.15 -5.92
CA ASP A 40 -10.03 -13.06 -5.98
C ASP A 40 -8.98 -12.58 -6.98
N GLU A 41 -9.42 -12.12 -8.16
CA GLU A 41 -8.51 -11.51 -9.15
C GLU A 41 -7.84 -10.26 -8.59
N PHE A 42 -8.58 -9.40 -7.90
CA PHE A 42 -8.02 -8.22 -7.24
C PHE A 42 -6.92 -8.59 -6.25
N THR A 43 -7.16 -9.58 -5.39
CA THR A 43 -6.19 -9.98 -4.36
C THR A 43 -4.95 -10.61 -4.98
N GLN A 44 -5.12 -11.46 -6.00
CA GLN A 44 -4.02 -12.11 -6.71
C GLN A 44 -3.15 -11.10 -7.48
N THR A 45 -3.78 -10.22 -8.27
CA THR A 45 -3.06 -9.20 -9.05
C THR A 45 -2.38 -8.16 -8.17
N THR A 46 -2.99 -7.80 -7.03
CA THR A 46 -2.36 -6.89 -6.07
C THR A 46 -1.17 -7.56 -5.38
N ALA A 47 -1.27 -8.81 -4.95
CA ALA A 47 -0.14 -9.55 -4.39
C ALA A 47 1.02 -9.65 -5.39
N LEU A 48 0.74 -10.00 -6.64
CA LEU A 48 1.74 -10.02 -7.71
C LEU A 48 2.38 -8.63 -7.94
N GLY A 49 1.60 -7.55 -7.84
CA GLY A 49 2.11 -6.18 -7.93
C GLY A 49 3.05 -5.82 -6.78
N LEU A 50 2.75 -6.26 -5.55
CA LEU A 50 3.63 -6.08 -4.39
C LEU A 50 4.96 -6.82 -4.56
N GLU A 51 4.96 -7.99 -5.20
CA GLU A 51 6.16 -8.76 -5.52
C GLU A 51 6.93 -8.12 -6.69
N LYS A 52 6.31 -7.92 -7.84
CA LYS A 52 6.99 -7.52 -9.09
C LYS A 52 7.37 -6.05 -9.13
N VAL A 53 6.58 -5.17 -8.53
CA VAL A 53 6.79 -3.72 -8.54
C VAL A 53 7.25 -3.22 -7.18
N GLY A 54 6.66 -3.75 -6.09
CA GLY A 54 7.06 -3.42 -4.72
C GLY A 54 8.40 -4.04 -4.32
N GLY A 55 8.78 -5.15 -4.93
CA GLY A 55 10.04 -5.85 -4.70
C GLY A 55 10.02 -6.82 -3.51
N ALA A 56 8.84 -7.19 -3.00
CA ALA A 56 8.74 -8.21 -1.97
C ALA A 56 8.98 -9.62 -2.54
N ASP A 57 9.70 -10.48 -1.80
CA ASP A 57 9.90 -11.88 -2.21
C ASP A 57 8.58 -12.66 -2.23
N LYS A 58 7.70 -12.37 -1.25
CA LYS A 58 6.35 -12.93 -1.13
C LYS A 58 5.36 -11.87 -0.67
N ALA A 59 4.14 -11.95 -1.17
CA ALA A 59 3.11 -10.99 -0.77
C ALA A 59 1.72 -11.60 -0.65
N LYS A 60 0.88 -10.92 0.16
CA LYS A 60 -0.54 -11.21 0.32
C LYS A 60 -1.35 -9.92 0.29
N ALA A 61 -2.51 -9.97 -0.32
CA ALA A 61 -3.44 -8.84 -0.33
C ALA A 61 -4.81 -9.26 0.20
N ILE A 62 -5.39 -8.39 1.03
CA ILE A 62 -6.72 -8.56 1.60
C ILE A 62 -7.51 -7.29 1.29
N ILE A 63 -8.75 -7.44 0.84
CA ILE A 63 -9.68 -6.33 0.67
C ILE A 63 -10.86 -6.46 1.64
N VAL A 64 -11.22 -5.35 2.27
CA VAL A 64 -12.39 -5.23 3.13
C VAL A 64 -13.35 -4.22 2.50
N LEU A 65 -14.55 -4.68 2.17
CA LEU A 65 -15.65 -3.80 1.73
C LEU A 65 -16.39 -3.31 2.98
N ASN A 66 -16.09 -2.08 3.40
CA ASN A 66 -16.61 -1.52 4.66
C ASN A 66 -18.03 -0.98 4.47
N PRO A 67 -19.03 -1.52 5.20
CA PRO A 67 -20.43 -1.10 5.09
C PRO A 67 -20.81 0.10 5.96
N ALA A 68 -19.88 0.74 6.64
CA ALA A 68 -20.17 1.81 7.60
C ALA A 68 -20.96 2.97 6.99
N GLU A 69 -21.89 3.52 7.77
CA GLU A 69 -22.67 4.72 7.49
C GLU A 69 -22.45 5.77 8.61
N PRO A 70 -22.00 6.99 8.30
CA PRO A 70 -21.60 7.46 6.95
C PRO A 70 -20.36 6.72 6.43
N PRO A 71 -20.17 6.70 5.06
CA PRO A 71 -19.06 6.01 4.45
C PRO A 71 -17.71 6.52 4.95
N LEU A 72 -16.81 5.61 5.29
CA LEU A 72 -15.45 5.96 5.71
C LEU A 72 -14.53 6.18 4.52
N LEU A 73 -13.53 7.04 4.69
CA LEU A 73 -12.43 7.19 3.73
C LEU A 73 -11.70 5.86 3.57
N MET A 74 -11.09 5.68 2.40
CA MET A 74 -10.23 4.52 2.15
C MET A 74 -9.08 4.47 3.14
N ARG A 75 -8.86 3.32 3.76
CA ARG A 75 -7.77 3.05 4.68
C ARG A 75 -7.02 1.79 4.26
N ASN A 76 -5.71 1.86 4.36
CA ASN A 76 -4.87 0.71 4.05
C ASN A 76 -3.85 0.52 5.16
N THR A 77 -3.64 -0.73 5.53
CA THR A 77 -2.50 -1.12 6.35
C THR A 77 -1.55 -1.91 5.47
N VAL A 78 -0.27 -1.54 5.50
CA VAL A 78 0.81 -2.24 4.80
C VAL A 78 1.76 -2.76 5.86
N PHE A 79 1.94 -4.07 5.89
CA PHE A 79 2.95 -4.73 6.69
C PHE A 79 4.10 -5.16 5.78
N THR A 80 5.32 -4.81 6.14
CA THR A 80 6.52 -5.30 5.47
C THR A 80 7.44 -5.93 6.48
N LEU A 81 8.05 -7.05 6.13
CA LEU A 81 9.14 -7.66 6.86
C LEU A 81 10.37 -7.63 5.97
N CYS A 82 11.39 -6.90 6.36
CA CYS A 82 12.63 -6.74 5.61
C CYS A 82 13.84 -7.22 6.42
N ASP A 83 14.98 -7.38 5.75
CA ASP A 83 16.23 -7.71 6.42
C ASP A 83 16.56 -6.69 7.52
N PRO A 84 17.32 -7.06 8.55
CA PRO A 84 17.68 -6.15 9.65
C PRO A 84 18.32 -4.86 9.14
N THR A 85 17.76 -3.73 9.51
CA THR A 85 18.23 -2.40 9.09
C THR A 85 17.88 -1.33 10.13
N ASP A 86 18.32 -0.09 9.89
CA ASP A 86 17.95 1.06 10.69
C ASP A 86 16.52 1.49 10.36
N GLN A 87 15.66 1.54 11.37
CA GLN A 87 14.26 1.93 11.23
C GLN A 87 14.09 3.40 10.80
N GLU A 88 15.02 4.29 11.14
CA GLU A 88 14.93 5.70 10.73
C GLU A 88 15.13 5.85 9.22
N LEU A 89 16.04 5.08 8.61
CA LEU A 89 16.21 5.07 7.15
C LEU A 89 14.94 4.57 6.45
N VAL A 90 14.29 3.53 7.00
CA VAL A 90 13.02 3.02 6.46
C VAL A 90 11.93 4.08 6.60
N LYS A 91 11.84 4.75 7.75
CA LYS A 91 10.87 5.82 7.99
C LYS A 91 11.03 6.97 7.00
N GLU A 92 12.26 7.46 6.83
CA GLU A 92 12.57 8.55 5.89
C GLU A 92 12.20 8.19 4.45
N SER A 93 12.48 6.95 4.03
CA SER A 93 12.12 6.44 2.71
C SER A 93 10.60 6.42 2.51
N ILE A 94 9.85 5.93 3.52
CA ILE A 94 8.38 5.90 3.49
C ILE A 94 7.82 7.32 3.39
N GLU A 95 8.30 8.26 4.23
CA GLU A 95 7.85 9.65 4.22
C GLU A 95 8.16 10.36 2.90
N SER A 96 9.32 10.10 2.32
CA SER A 96 9.70 10.59 1.00
C SER A 96 8.76 10.06 -0.09
N MET A 97 8.45 8.76 -0.05
CA MET A 97 7.51 8.15 -1.00
C MET A 97 6.09 8.69 -0.83
N VAL A 98 5.64 8.93 0.40
CA VAL A 98 4.33 9.58 0.65
C VAL A 98 4.27 10.94 -0.05
N LYS A 99 5.30 11.78 0.09
CA LYS A 99 5.36 13.09 -0.59
C LYS A 99 5.34 12.95 -2.11
N ARG A 100 6.00 11.94 -2.67
CA ARG A 100 5.96 11.65 -4.11
C ARG A 100 4.55 11.26 -4.57
N VAL A 101 3.85 10.40 -3.84
CA VAL A 101 2.47 10.03 -4.17
C VAL A 101 1.54 11.24 -4.03
N GLN A 102 1.72 12.08 -3.01
CA GLN A 102 0.93 13.31 -2.82
C GLN A 102 1.03 14.28 -3.99
N SER A 103 2.11 14.26 -4.78
CA SER A 103 2.25 15.13 -5.94
C SER A 103 1.18 14.88 -7.01
N TYR A 104 0.59 13.69 -7.07
CA TYR A 104 -0.50 13.35 -7.98
C TYR A 104 -1.77 12.86 -7.27
N VAL A 105 -1.70 12.55 -5.97
CA VAL A 105 -2.86 12.20 -5.12
C VAL A 105 -2.79 13.03 -3.84
N PRO A 106 -3.24 14.30 -3.84
CA PRO A 106 -3.13 15.20 -2.69
C PRO A 106 -3.76 14.67 -1.39
N GLY A 107 -4.79 13.83 -1.50
CA GLY A 107 -5.48 13.21 -0.35
C GLY A 107 -4.80 11.96 0.22
N TYR A 108 -3.63 11.55 -0.29
CA TYR A 108 -2.85 10.43 0.22
C TYR A 108 -2.03 10.85 1.42
N ARG A 109 -2.13 10.14 2.55
CA ARG A 109 -1.38 10.50 3.77
C ARG A 109 -1.16 9.31 4.70
N LEU A 110 -0.12 9.39 5.52
CA LEU A 110 -0.02 8.54 6.70
C LEU A 110 -1.13 8.93 7.69
N LYS A 111 -1.85 7.93 8.18
CA LYS A 111 -2.89 8.13 9.20
C LYS A 111 -2.30 8.29 10.60
N GLN A 112 -1.15 7.68 10.83
CA GLN A 112 -0.38 7.71 12.06
C GLN A 112 1.09 7.42 11.74
N GLU A 113 1.96 7.59 12.73
CA GLU A 113 3.38 7.23 12.61
C GLU A 113 3.56 5.75 12.26
N VAL A 114 4.61 5.47 11.47
CA VAL A 114 5.00 4.10 11.13
C VAL A 114 5.44 3.38 12.40
N GLN A 115 4.92 2.18 12.61
CA GLN A 115 5.29 1.35 13.76
C GLN A 115 6.32 0.32 13.35
N PHE A 116 7.33 0.12 14.19
CA PHE A 116 8.41 -0.83 13.94
C PHE A 116 8.46 -1.90 15.02
N GLU A 117 8.76 -3.13 14.61
CA GLU A 117 8.99 -4.27 15.48
C GLU A 117 10.18 -5.07 14.95
N ARG A 118 11.09 -5.46 15.86
CA ARG A 118 12.28 -6.23 15.51
C ARG A 118 12.09 -7.70 15.89
N PHE A 119 12.45 -8.57 14.97
CA PHE A 119 12.43 -10.01 15.14
C PHE A 119 13.85 -10.56 15.03
N GLY A 120 14.25 -11.38 15.97
CA GLY A 120 15.56 -12.03 15.98
C GLY A 120 15.43 -13.54 16.16
N SER A 121 16.55 -14.24 16.20
CA SER A 121 16.61 -15.71 16.31
C SER A 121 15.86 -16.31 17.49
N ASN A 122 15.79 -15.57 18.61
CA ASN A 122 15.05 -15.99 19.81
C ASN A 122 13.55 -15.69 19.75
N ASN A 123 13.11 -14.89 18.79
CA ASN A 123 11.71 -14.50 18.58
C ASN A 123 11.49 -14.18 17.10
N PRO A 124 11.53 -15.18 16.20
CA PRO A 124 11.31 -14.96 14.79
C PRO A 124 9.83 -14.65 14.49
N CYS A 125 9.59 -13.94 13.40
CA CYS A 125 8.25 -13.74 12.87
C CYS A 125 7.81 -14.98 12.08
N SER A 126 6.81 -15.69 12.58
CA SER A 126 6.25 -16.86 11.88
C SER A 126 5.12 -16.43 10.95
N ILE A 127 5.25 -16.75 9.67
CA ILE A 127 4.24 -16.45 8.65
C ILE A 127 3.68 -17.76 8.12
N PRO A 128 2.38 -18.05 8.35
CA PRO A 128 1.76 -19.30 7.91
C PRO A 128 1.95 -19.56 6.41
N GLY A 129 2.51 -20.71 6.06
CA GLY A 129 2.79 -21.09 4.67
C GLY A 129 4.08 -20.53 4.07
N TYR A 130 4.81 -19.66 4.80
CA TYR A 130 6.06 -19.05 4.30
C TYR A 130 7.28 -19.28 5.21
N GLY A 131 7.07 -19.64 6.47
CA GLY A 131 8.15 -19.98 7.41
C GLY A 131 8.42 -18.90 8.46
N GLU A 132 9.62 -18.97 9.06
CA GLU A 132 10.07 -18.05 10.10
C GLU A 132 11.10 -17.07 9.53
N PHE A 133 10.99 -15.80 9.94
CA PHE A 133 11.83 -14.71 9.45
C PHE A 133 12.38 -13.88 10.60
N GLU A 134 13.63 -13.49 10.47
CA GLU A 134 14.27 -12.47 11.31
C GLU A 134 14.34 -11.16 10.54
N GLY A 135 14.26 -10.01 11.21
CA GLY A 135 14.39 -8.72 10.56
C GLY A 135 13.59 -7.60 11.22
N LEU A 136 13.30 -6.60 10.43
CA LEU A 136 12.51 -5.44 10.81
C LEU A 136 11.13 -5.49 10.16
N LYS A 137 10.09 -5.46 10.98
CA LYS A 137 8.72 -5.27 10.50
C LYS A 137 8.35 -3.80 10.58
N ALA A 138 7.85 -3.25 9.47
CA ALA A 138 7.21 -1.94 9.44
C ALA A 138 5.71 -2.09 9.21
N SER A 139 4.91 -1.42 10.04
CA SER A 139 3.45 -1.32 9.90
C SER A 139 3.10 0.11 9.51
N ILE A 140 2.59 0.29 8.30
CA ILE A 140 2.33 1.57 7.66
C ILE A 140 0.82 1.73 7.51
N PHE A 141 0.28 2.81 8.07
CA PHE A 141 -1.15 3.08 8.07
C PHE A 141 -1.46 4.27 7.18
N LEU A 142 -2.24 4.04 6.14
CA LEU A 142 -2.56 5.03 5.11
C LEU A 142 -4.03 5.38 5.14
N GLU A 143 -4.31 6.63 4.81
CA GLU A 143 -5.65 7.10 4.47
C GLU A 143 -5.60 7.81 3.11
N VAL A 144 -6.58 7.52 2.26
CA VAL A 144 -6.70 8.12 0.93
C VAL A 144 -8.06 8.79 0.82
N GLU A 145 -8.03 10.10 0.81
CA GLU A 145 -9.20 10.94 0.55
C GLU A 145 -9.28 11.24 -0.95
N GLY A 146 -10.42 10.98 -1.55
CA GLY A 146 -10.68 11.33 -2.95
C GLY A 146 -10.75 12.85 -3.12
N ALA A 147 -10.49 13.34 -4.32
CA ALA A 147 -10.49 14.77 -4.65
C ALA A 147 -11.86 15.44 -4.48
N GLY A 148 -12.95 14.66 -4.51
CA GLY A 148 -14.31 15.18 -4.34
C GLY A 148 -14.83 16.01 -5.52
N HIS A 149 -14.24 15.85 -6.72
CA HIS A 149 -14.69 16.54 -7.92
C HIS A 149 -15.98 15.94 -8.48
N TYR A 150 -15.91 14.70 -8.97
CA TYR A 150 -17.05 13.95 -9.49
C TYR A 150 -17.50 12.86 -8.51
N LEU A 151 -16.55 12.14 -7.94
CA LEU A 151 -16.81 11.10 -6.95
C LEU A 151 -16.73 11.68 -5.53
N PRO A 152 -17.50 11.11 -4.57
CA PRO A 152 -17.38 11.52 -3.17
C PRO A 152 -16.00 11.27 -2.61
N LYS A 153 -15.61 12.04 -1.59
CA LYS A 153 -14.29 11.94 -0.93
C LYS A 153 -13.96 10.55 -0.40
N TYR A 154 -14.96 9.76 -0.02
CA TYR A 154 -14.74 8.38 0.43
C TYR A 154 -14.30 7.43 -0.70
N ALA A 155 -14.47 7.81 -1.96
CA ALA A 155 -14.10 7.02 -3.14
C ALA A 155 -12.62 7.21 -3.54
N GLY A 156 -11.71 7.37 -2.58
CA GLY A 156 -10.27 7.51 -2.81
C GLY A 156 -9.65 6.35 -3.58
N ASN A 157 -10.23 5.15 -3.49
CA ASN A 157 -9.82 3.98 -4.27
C ASN A 157 -10.04 4.14 -5.78
N LEU A 158 -11.03 4.92 -6.21
CA LEU A 158 -11.29 5.21 -7.62
C LEU A 158 -10.45 6.40 -8.09
N ASP A 159 -10.41 7.49 -7.31
CA ASP A 159 -9.65 8.69 -7.64
C ASP A 159 -8.14 8.43 -7.77
N ILE A 160 -7.57 7.58 -6.92
CA ILE A 160 -6.14 7.26 -6.99
C ILE A 160 -5.78 6.54 -8.30
N MET A 161 -6.69 5.76 -8.88
CA MET A 161 -6.44 5.07 -10.15
C MET A 161 -6.35 6.05 -11.32
N THR A 162 -7.30 6.98 -11.41
CA THR A 162 -7.29 8.02 -12.46
C THR A 162 -6.11 8.98 -12.28
N SER A 163 -5.82 9.39 -11.06
CA SER A 163 -4.68 10.27 -10.75
C SER A 163 -3.34 9.61 -11.10
N ALA A 164 -3.16 8.32 -10.79
CA ALA A 164 -1.96 7.58 -11.15
C ALA A 164 -1.81 7.43 -12.66
N ALA A 165 -2.90 7.16 -13.40
CA ALA A 165 -2.89 7.08 -14.85
C ALA A 165 -2.49 8.43 -15.50
N MET A 166 -3.05 9.54 -15.00
CA MET A 166 -2.68 10.88 -15.46
C MET A 166 -1.22 11.21 -15.14
N GLY A 167 -0.76 10.90 -13.92
CA GLY A 167 0.64 11.07 -13.52
C GLY A 167 1.59 10.31 -14.44
N THR A 168 1.27 9.06 -14.76
CA THR A 168 2.05 8.23 -15.70
C THR A 168 2.09 8.86 -17.09
N ALA A 169 0.95 9.34 -17.61
CA ALA A 169 0.89 10.01 -18.91
C ALA A 169 1.78 11.26 -18.95
N HIS A 170 1.76 12.09 -17.91
CA HIS A 170 2.61 13.26 -17.80
C HIS A 170 4.12 12.91 -17.78
N GLU A 171 4.51 11.85 -17.06
CA GLU A 171 5.90 11.40 -17.06
C GLU A 171 6.34 10.86 -18.43
N LEU A 172 5.48 10.11 -19.13
CA LEU A 172 5.77 9.63 -20.49
C LEU A 172 5.97 10.79 -21.48
N ILE A 173 5.20 11.88 -21.37
CA ILE A 173 5.37 13.07 -22.20
C ILE A 173 6.74 13.71 -21.94
N LYS A 174 7.13 13.88 -20.68
CA LYS A 174 8.43 14.45 -20.31
C LYS A 174 9.62 13.63 -20.83
N LEU A 175 9.50 12.30 -20.82
CA LEU A 175 10.56 11.41 -21.30
C LEU A 175 10.72 11.42 -22.83
N ASN A 176 9.69 11.86 -23.56
CA ASN A 176 9.69 11.92 -25.03
C ASN A 176 9.84 13.35 -25.58
N SER A 177 10.04 14.34 -24.70
CA SER A 177 10.31 15.75 -25.04
C SER A 177 11.80 16.05 -24.97
#